data_bb885ecb5c56ad5a13fc3ad220049154
#
_entry.id   bb885ecb5c56ad5a13fc3ad220049154
#
_cell.length_a   1.000
_cell.length_b   1.000
_cell.length_c   1.000
_cell.angle_alpha   90.00
_cell.angle_beta   90.00
_cell.angle_gamma   90.00
#
_symmetry.space_group_name_H-M   'P 1'
#
loop_
_entity.id
_entity.type
_entity.pdbx_description
1 polymer ?
#
loop_
_entity_poly.entity_id
_entity_poly.type
_entity_poly.pdbx_seq_one_letter_code
_entity_poly.pdbx_strand_id
1 'polypeptide(L)'
;MHLEALLLDFGGTLATERTSRAGIYALAATRRGLDVDEPAMGRLMSETHARMPELAAGAYRYTDAWFRQFIGSIFRDRLGLPREELAGVEAELFEAFSNPATFTLRPGAMHLVEHARSMGLKTAVVSNWGERLQPLLDGLGLAPHLDTALTSALEGVEKPSPEIFRRALRRLDVPPERALHLGDRWDNDVEGARAAGVEAVFYAPDGTMVKEREGTPVVSMLTDLLELLADPR
;
A
#
# COMPACT_ATOMS: atom_id res chain seq x y z
N MET A 1 18.75 -7.44 -19.41
CA MET A 1 18.47 -8.32 -18.25
C MET A 1 17.21 -9.12 -18.54
N HIS A 2 17.16 -10.44 -18.23
CA HIS A 2 15.93 -11.22 -18.41
C HIS A 2 15.08 -11.10 -17.14
N LEU A 3 14.02 -10.29 -17.21
CA LEU A 3 13.09 -10.09 -16.10
C LEU A 3 12.14 -11.31 -16.00
N GLU A 4 11.91 -11.79 -14.78
CA GLU A 4 11.02 -12.93 -14.50
C GLU A 4 9.86 -12.55 -13.56
N ALA A 5 10.01 -11.47 -12.78
CA ALA A 5 8.95 -11.02 -11.87
C ALA A 5 8.78 -9.51 -11.82
N LEU A 6 7.53 -9.09 -11.63
CA LEU A 6 7.14 -7.72 -11.32
C LEU A 6 6.49 -7.68 -9.94
N LEU A 7 7.11 -6.95 -9.01
CA LEU A 7 6.59 -6.67 -7.69
C LEU A 7 5.97 -5.28 -7.69
N LEU A 8 4.80 -5.12 -7.11
CA LEU A 8 4.01 -3.89 -7.17
C LEU A 8 3.55 -3.47 -5.77
N ASP A 9 3.72 -2.21 -5.41
CA ASP A 9 2.98 -1.67 -4.28
C ASP A 9 1.50 -1.49 -4.64
N PHE A 10 0.63 -1.46 -3.62
CA PHE A 10 -0.81 -1.31 -3.82
C PHE A 10 -1.28 0.13 -3.61
N GLY A 11 -1.14 0.64 -2.37
CA GLY A 11 -1.73 1.92 -1.97
C GLY A 11 -0.93 3.13 -2.43
N GLY A 12 -1.50 3.96 -3.31
CA GLY A 12 -0.81 5.06 -3.96
C GLY A 12 -0.25 4.68 -5.33
N THR A 13 0.08 3.40 -5.54
CA THR A 13 0.65 2.87 -6.79
C THR A 13 -0.40 2.25 -7.70
N LEU A 14 -1.00 1.12 -7.33
CA LEU A 14 -2.05 0.47 -8.15
C LEU A 14 -3.43 1.05 -7.91
N ALA A 15 -3.73 1.44 -6.68
CA ALA A 15 -5.02 1.99 -6.29
C ALA A 15 -4.88 3.14 -5.30
N THR A 16 -5.89 3.99 -5.25
CA THR A 16 -5.99 5.08 -4.28
C THR A 16 -7.40 5.18 -3.75
N GLU A 17 -7.56 5.73 -2.56
CA GLU A 17 -8.87 6.04 -2.00
C GLU A 17 -9.55 7.15 -2.83
N ARG A 18 -10.87 7.03 -3.07
CA ARG A 18 -11.68 8.08 -3.75
C ARG A 18 -11.81 9.34 -2.92
N THR A 19 -11.86 9.18 -1.61
CA THR A 19 -11.77 10.24 -0.61
C THR A 19 -10.51 9.95 0.21
N SER A 20 -9.74 10.96 0.55
CA SER A 20 -8.50 10.75 1.30
C SER A 20 -8.75 9.93 2.58
N ARG A 21 -7.74 9.20 3.02
CA ARG A 21 -7.80 8.44 4.28
C ARG A 21 -8.22 9.31 5.45
N ALA A 22 -7.68 10.53 5.55
CA ALA A 22 -8.05 11.50 6.57
C ALA A 22 -9.51 11.95 6.43
N GLY A 23 -10.01 12.12 5.21
CA GLY A 23 -11.41 12.44 4.93
C GLY A 23 -12.37 11.34 5.37
N ILE A 24 -12.01 10.06 5.16
CA ILE A 24 -12.83 8.92 5.64
C ILE A 24 -12.93 8.95 7.17
N TYR A 25 -11.81 9.15 7.88
CA TYR A 25 -11.80 9.27 9.34
C TYR A 25 -12.55 10.51 9.83
N ALA A 26 -12.39 11.67 9.19
CA ALA A 26 -13.12 12.90 9.52
C ALA A 26 -14.63 12.73 9.35
N LEU A 27 -15.07 12.05 8.28
CA LEU A 27 -16.47 11.75 8.05
C LEU A 27 -17.05 10.84 9.16
N ALA A 28 -16.30 9.82 9.59
CA ALA A 28 -16.68 8.96 10.70
C ALA A 28 -16.80 9.73 12.03
N ALA A 29 -15.96 10.73 12.25
CA ALA A 29 -16.02 11.65 13.38
C ALA A 29 -17.24 12.57 13.31
N THR A 30 -17.48 13.21 12.17
CA THR A 30 -18.62 14.12 11.94
C THR A 30 -19.96 13.43 12.18
N ARG A 31 -20.11 12.17 11.76
CA ARG A 31 -21.34 11.37 12.00
C ARG A 31 -21.64 11.15 13.48
N ARG A 32 -20.66 11.36 14.35
CA ARG A 32 -20.77 11.25 15.82
C ARG A 32 -20.73 12.61 16.52
N GLY A 33 -20.93 13.68 15.76
CA GLY A 33 -20.95 15.05 16.30
C GLY A 33 -19.58 15.59 16.73
N LEU A 34 -18.48 14.93 16.32
CA LEU A 34 -17.12 15.43 16.59
C LEU A 34 -16.72 16.40 15.48
N ASP A 35 -16.32 17.62 15.89
CA ASP A 35 -15.92 18.70 14.99
C ASP A 35 -14.42 18.60 14.70
N VAL A 36 -14.09 17.92 13.61
CA VAL A 36 -12.71 17.78 13.11
C VAL A 36 -12.72 17.72 11.58
N ASP A 37 -12.03 18.67 10.96
CA ASP A 37 -11.86 18.70 9.51
C ASP A 37 -10.80 17.70 9.03
N GLU A 38 -10.76 17.46 7.71
CA GLU A 38 -9.83 16.54 7.09
C GLU A 38 -8.36 16.89 7.35
N PRO A 39 -7.89 18.16 7.24
CA PRO A 39 -6.52 18.52 7.57
C PRO A 39 -6.15 18.26 9.03
N ALA A 40 -7.05 18.55 9.97
CA ALA A 40 -6.83 18.29 11.39
C ALA A 40 -6.80 16.78 11.67
N MET A 41 -7.68 16.01 11.07
CA MET A 41 -7.67 14.56 11.16
C MET A 41 -6.36 13.97 10.61
N GLY A 42 -5.88 14.47 9.48
CA GLY A 42 -4.60 14.05 8.90
C GLY A 42 -3.42 14.27 9.87
N ARG A 43 -3.38 15.42 10.54
CA ARG A 43 -2.38 15.69 11.59
C ARG A 43 -2.51 14.73 12.77
N LEU A 44 -3.72 14.51 13.27
CA LEU A 44 -3.98 13.57 14.38
C LEU A 44 -3.53 12.15 14.03
N MET A 45 -3.83 11.69 12.82
CA MET A 45 -3.43 10.36 12.34
C MET A 45 -1.90 10.24 12.28
N SER A 46 -1.20 11.23 11.70
CA SER A 46 0.25 11.24 11.59
C SER A 46 0.93 11.25 12.96
N GLU A 47 0.49 12.10 13.87
CA GLU A 47 1.00 12.17 15.24
C GLU A 47 0.77 10.87 16.02
N THR A 48 -0.42 10.27 15.86
CA THR A 48 -0.76 9.01 16.51
C THR A 48 0.10 7.88 15.98
N HIS A 49 0.24 7.79 14.65
CA HIS A 49 1.07 6.78 14.01
C HIS A 49 2.54 6.88 14.46
N ALA A 50 3.10 8.09 14.50
CA ALA A 50 4.47 8.32 14.91
C ALA A 50 4.75 7.95 16.40
N ARG A 51 3.73 7.98 17.25
CA ARG A 51 3.84 7.64 18.67
C ARG A 51 3.55 6.18 18.98
N MET A 52 2.84 5.48 18.08
CA MET A 52 2.52 4.07 18.31
C MET A 52 3.70 3.18 17.92
N PRO A 53 4.05 2.21 18.78
CA PRO A 53 5.08 1.24 18.45
C PRO A 53 4.63 0.31 17.31
N GLU A 54 5.59 -0.34 16.66
CA GLU A 54 5.30 -1.36 15.65
C GLU A 54 4.49 -2.53 16.22
N LEU A 55 4.82 -2.93 17.44
CA LEU A 55 4.05 -3.92 18.20
C LEU A 55 3.21 -3.19 19.24
N ALA A 56 1.89 -3.24 19.08
CA ALA A 56 0.94 -2.67 20.00
C ALA A 56 -0.08 -3.75 20.41
N ALA A 57 -0.34 -3.89 21.70
CA ALA A 57 -1.21 -4.94 22.26
C ALA A 57 -0.82 -6.36 21.81
N GLY A 58 0.47 -6.64 21.58
CA GLY A 58 0.96 -7.92 21.10
C GLY A 58 0.75 -8.18 19.60
N ALA A 59 0.28 -7.20 18.86
CA ALA A 59 0.01 -7.29 17.42
C ALA A 59 0.94 -6.37 16.62
N TYR A 60 1.36 -6.84 15.46
CA TYR A 60 2.21 -6.08 14.55
C TYR A 60 1.42 -4.94 13.88
N ARG A 61 2.12 -3.87 13.48
CA ARG A 61 1.54 -2.72 12.79
C ARG A 61 0.65 -3.14 11.62
N TYR A 62 -0.46 -2.44 11.45
CA TYR A 62 -1.49 -2.68 10.43
C TYR A 62 -2.35 -3.94 10.60
N THR A 63 -2.13 -4.80 11.61
CA THR A 63 -3.11 -5.82 11.97
C THR A 63 -4.40 -5.21 12.49
N ASP A 64 -5.51 -5.94 12.43
CA ASP A 64 -6.79 -5.48 12.95
C ASP A 64 -6.70 -5.06 14.43
N ALA A 65 -5.93 -5.79 15.24
CA ALA A 65 -5.72 -5.47 16.65
C ALA A 65 -4.95 -4.14 16.82
N TRP A 66 -3.92 -3.92 16.02
CA TRP A 66 -3.17 -2.66 16.01
C TRP A 66 -4.06 -1.49 15.55
N PHE A 67 -4.87 -1.68 14.51
CA PHE A 67 -5.79 -0.65 14.03
C PHE A 67 -6.87 -0.29 15.04
N ARG A 68 -7.43 -1.24 15.81
CA ARG A 68 -8.35 -0.94 16.91
C ARG A 68 -7.70 0.00 17.92
N GLN A 69 -6.46 -0.25 18.28
CA GLN A 69 -5.74 0.64 19.19
C GLN A 69 -5.46 2.00 18.56
N PHE A 70 -5.09 2.06 17.29
CA PHE A 70 -4.89 3.31 16.55
C PHE A 70 -6.19 4.14 16.49
N ILE A 71 -7.31 3.54 16.14
CA ILE A 71 -8.62 4.18 16.10
C ILE A 71 -9.01 4.66 17.51
N GLY A 72 -8.84 3.82 18.52
CA GLY A 72 -9.12 4.17 19.90
C GLY A 72 -8.28 5.36 20.40
N SER A 73 -7.00 5.42 20.03
CA SER A 73 -6.14 6.56 20.38
C SER A 73 -6.58 7.86 19.71
N ILE A 74 -7.11 7.82 18.51
CA ILE A 74 -7.64 9.02 17.83
C ILE A 74 -9.00 9.40 18.41
N PHE A 75 -9.97 8.51 18.32
CA PHE A 75 -11.36 8.84 18.60
C PHE A 75 -11.65 9.00 20.10
N ARG A 76 -11.21 8.07 20.94
CA ARG A 76 -11.44 8.11 22.38
C ARG A 76 -10.49 9.09 23.06
N ASP A 77 -9.16 8.94 22.85
CA ASP A 77 -8.17 9.62 23.66
C ASP A 77 -7.93 11.07 23.22
N ARG A 78 -8.09 11.39 21.95
CA ARG A 78 -7.84 12.72 21.40
C ARG A 78 -9.12 13.50 21.06
N LEU A 79 -10.17 12.83 20.58
CA LEU A 79 -11.43 13.47 20.20
C LEU A 79 -12.53 13.34 21.27
N GLY A 80 -12.32 12.55 22.32
CA GLY A 80 -13.26 12.42 23.45
C GLY A 80 -14.52 11.58 23.13
N LEU A 81 -14.47 10.71 22.13
CA LEU A 81 -15.60 9.83 21.82
C LEU A 81 -15.93 8.91 23.01
N PRO A 82 -17.20 8.78 23.40
CA PRO A 82 -17.62 7.82 24.41
C PRO A 82 -17.19 6.39 24.07
N ARG A 83 -16.80 5.63 25.09
CA ARG A 83 -16.26 4.29 24.91
C ARG A 83 -17.25 3.33 24.24
N GLU A 84 -18.53 3.48 24.51
CA GLU A 84 -19.63 2.71 23.96
C GLU A 84 -19.81 2.90 22.45
N GLU A 85 -19.37 4.03 21.89
CA GLU A 85 -19.45 4.33 20.47
C GLU A 85 -18.23 3.83 19.67
N LEU A 86 -17.14 3.47 20.35
CA LEU A 86 -15.88 3.12 19.69
C LEU A 86 -16.00 1.91 18.76
N ALA A 87 -16.75 0.89 19.18
CA ALA A 87 -16.98 -0.30 18.36
C ALA A 87 -17.69 0.02 17.03
N GLY A 88 -18.59 1.03 17.03
CA GLY A 88 -19.27 1.51 15.83
C GLY A 88 -18.31 2.22 14.85
N VAL A 89 -17.36 3.01 15.37
CA VAL A 89 -16.31 3.64 14.54
C VAL A 89 -15.38 2.59 13.95
N GLU A 90 -14.94 1.63 14.78
CA GLU A 90 -14.09 0.55 14.31
C GLU A 90 -14.75 -0.22 13.16
N ALA A 91 -16.00 -0.63 13.32
CA ALA A 91 -16.74 -1.36 12.29
C ALA A 91 -16.87 -0.54 11.00
N GLU A 92 -17.20 0.75 11.09
CA GLU A 92 -17.32 1.65 9.94
C GLU A 92 -16.00 1.81 9.19
N LEU A 93 -14.90 2.03 9.91
CA LEU A 93 -13.59 2.21 9.29
C LEU A 93 -13.06 0.90 8.70
N PHE A 94 -13.25 -0.23 9.38
CA PHE A 94 -12.89 -1.53 8.82
C PHE A 94 -13.68 -1.86 7.57
N GLU A 95 -14.98 -1.57 7.54
CA GLU A 95 -15.80 -1.70 6.34
C GLU A 95 -15.28 -0.81 5.21
N ALA A 96 -15.03 0.47 5.49
CA ALA A 96 -14.53 1.42 4.49
C ALA A 96 -13.22 0.95 3.85
N PHE A 97 -12.26 0.46 4.65
CA PHE A 97 -10.96 0.00 4.16
C PHE A 97 -10.92 -1.46 3.67
N SER A 98 -12.06 -2.15 3.71
CA SER A 98 -12.25 -3.47 3.10
C SER A 98 -13.13 -3.42 1.85
N ASN A 99 -13.82 -2.31 1.62
CA ASN A 99 -14.79 -2.15 0.54
C ASN A 99 -14.10 -1.65 -0.75
N PRO A 100 -14.11 -2.43 -1.84
CA PRO A 100 -13.52 -2.01 -3.11
C PRO A 100 -14.10 -0.70 -3.66
N ALA A 101 -15.36 -0.37 -3.32
CA ALA A 101 -15.99 0.88 -3.75
C ALA A 101 -15.34 2.14 -3.13
N THR A 102 -14.60 2.00 -2.04
CA THR A 102 -13.82 3.08 -1.42
C THR A 102 -12.61 3.47 -2.28
N PHE A 103 -12.15 2.56 -3.13
CA PHE A 103 -10.94 2.71 -3.93
C PHE A 103 -11.24 2.92 -5.41
N THR A 104 -10.24 3.41 -6.11
CA THR A 104 -10.20 3.45 -7.57
C THR A 104 -8.82 2.98 -8.03
N LEU A 105 -8.79 2.21 -9.10
CA LEU A 105 -7.51 1.88 -9.75
C LEU A 105 -6.89 3.13 -10.35
N ARG A 106 -5.58 3.24 -10.24
CA ARG A 106 -4.82 4.25 -10.98
C ARG A 106 -4.95 3.98 -12.49
N PRO A 107 -4.98 5.03 -13.32
CA PRO A 107 -4.98 4.85 -14.77
C PRO A 107 -3.83 3.94 -15.23
N GLY A 108 -4.15 2.93 -16.01
CA GLY A 108 -3.18 1.95 -16.49
C GLY A 108 -2.87 0.77 -15.55
N ALA A 109 -3.37 0.74 -14.30
CA ALA A 109 -3.04 -0.32 -13.35
C ALA A 109 -3.46 -1.72 -13.84
N MET A 110 -4.70 -1.86 -14.33
CA MET A 110 -5.17 -3.14 -14.88
C MET A 110 -4.34 -3.54 -16.11
N HIS A 111 -4.14 -2.60 -17.02
CA HIS A 111 -3.36 -2.85 -18.22
C HIS A 111 -1.92 -3.30 -17.91
N LEU A 112 -1.30 -2.70 -16.88
CA LEU A 112 0.05 -3.09 -16.45
C LEU A 112 0.12 -4.54 -15.98
N VAL A 113 -0.80 -4.96 -15.09
CA VAL A 113 -0.77 -6.34 -14.56
C VAL A 113 -1.14 -7.38 -15.63
N GLU A 114 -2.09 -7.08 -16.51
CA GLU A 114 -2.44 -7.92 -17.67
C GLU A 114 -1.26 -8.07 -18.62
N HIS A 115 -0.60 -6.96 -18.95
CA HIS A 115 0.55 -6.97 -19.85
C HIS A 115 1.73 -7.74 -19.25
N ALA A 116 2.06 -7.51 -17.98
CA ALA A 116 3.12 -8.26 -17.30
C ALA A 116 2.88 -9.78 -17.41
N ARG A 117 1.65 -10.23 -17.17
CA ARG A 117 1.29 -11.64 -17.34
C ARG A 117 1.40 -12.13 -18.78
N SER A 118 0.99 -11.32 -19.74
CA SER A 118 1.12 -11.68 -21.16
C SER A 118 2.58 -11.87 -21.61
N MET A 119 3.51 -11.17 -20.93
CA MET A 119 4.95 -11.34 -21.11
C MET A 119 5.50 -12.58 -20.36
N GLY A 120 4.68 -13.28 -19.61
CA GLY A 120 5.10 -14.44 -18.81
C GLY A 120 5.77 -14.06 -17.48
N LEU A 121 5.67 -12.81 -17.05
CA LEU A 121 6.20 -12.38 -15.77
C LEU A 121 5.32 -12.91 -14.63
N LYS A 122 5.95 -13.37 -13.56
CA LYS A 122 5.30 -13.61 -12.28
C LYS A 122 5.02 -12.27 -11.61
N THR A 123 3.86 -12.14 -10.98
CA THR A 123 3.40 -10.86 -10.44
C THR A 123 3.05 -10.97 -8.97
N ALA A 124 3.50 -10.02 -8.16
CA ALA A 124 3.15 -9.95 -6.75
C ALA A 124 2.83 -8.54 -6.30
N VAL A 125 1.86 -8.42 -5.39
CA VAL A 125 1.71 -7.22 -4.58
C VAL A 125 2.54 -7.34 -3.31
N VAL A 126 3.31 -6.28 -2.98
CA VAL A 126 4.11 -6.16 -1.74
C VAL A 126 3.78 -4.81 -1.11
N SER A 127 2.93 -4.80 -0.08
CA SER A 127 2.40 -3.54 0.46
C SER A 127 2.43 -3.47 1.99
N ASN A 128 2.75 -2.27 2.50
CA ASN A 128 2.53 -1.92 3.91
C ASN A 128 1.02 -1.70 4.13
N TRP A 129 0.31 -2.80 4.33
CA TRP A 129 -1.15 -2.85 4.37
C TRP A 129 -1.67 -3.78 5.46
N GLY A 130 -2.96 -3.63 5.78
CA GLY A 130 -3.67 -4.47 6.74
C GLY A 130 -3.97 -5.89 6.23
N GLU A 131 -4.58 -6.69 7.10
CA GLU A 131 -4.96 -8.08 6.82
C GLU A 131 -6.00 -8.21 5.70
N ARG A 132 -6.71 -7.10 5.36
CA ARG A 132 -7.88 -7.08 4.47
C ARG A 132 -7.55 -6.64 3.05
N LEU A 133 -6.32 -6.83 2.59
CA LEU A 133 -5.96 -6.49 1.22
C LEU A 133 -6.62 -7.42 0.19
N GLN A 134 -6.72 -8.72 0.50
CA GLN A 134 -7.23 -9.70 -0.46
C GLN A 134 -8.64 -9.37 -0.97
N PRO A 135 -9.64 -9.05 -0.13
CA PRO A 135 -10.96 -8.61 -0.61
C PRO A 135 -10.93 -7.38 -1.53
N LEU A 136 -9.97 -6.46 -1.31
CA LEU A 136 -9.80 -5.31 -2.21
C LEU A 136 -9.25 -5.73 -3.57
N LEU A 137 -8.24 -6.60 -3.60
CA LEU A 137 -7.67 -7.13 -4.85
C LEU A 137 -8.73 -7.90 -5.65
N ASP A 138 -9.54 -8.70 -4.98
CA ASP A 138 -10.65 -9.45 -5.60
C ASP A 138 -11.70 -8.49 -6.19
N GLY A 139 -12.19 -7.55 -5.38
CA GLY A 139 -13.23 -6.62 -5.79
C GLY A 139 -12.80 -5.56 -6.80
N LEU A 140 -11.51 -5.25 -6.88
CA LEU A 140 -10.92 -4.38 -7.91
C LEU A 140 -10.52 -5.15 -9.18
N GLY A 141 -10.68 -6.48 -9.21
CA GLY A 141 -10.36 -7.33 -10.34
C GLY A 141 -8.87 -7.61 -10.54
N LEU A 142 -8.01 -7.26 -9.57
CA LEU A 142 -6.56 -7.44 -9.68
C LEU A 142 -6.13 -8.88 -9.36
N ALA A 143 -6.83 -9.57 -8.46
CA ALA A 143 -6.41 -10.87 -7.94
C ALA A 143 -6.14 -11.94 -9.01
N PRO A 144 -6.93 -12.07 -10.12
CA PRO A 144 -6.65 -13.06 -11.16
C PRO A 144 -5.32 -12.83 -11.90
N HIS A 145 -4.76 -11.64 -11.79
CA HIS A 145 -3.52 -11.24 -12.45
C HIS A 145 -2.30 -11.30 -11.53
N LEU A 146 -2.46 -11.76 -10.28
CA LEU A 146 -1.39 -11.84 -9.29
C LEU A 146 -1.12 -13.29 -8.91
N ASP A 147 0.16 -13.67 -8.85
CA ASP A 147 0.58 -14.98 -8.35
C ASP A 147 0.60 -15.02 -6.82
N THR A 148 0.85 -13.87 -6.18
CA THR A 148 0.78 -13.73 -4.72
C THR A 148 0.58 -12.27 -4.29
N ALA A 149 0.13 -12.08 -3.05
CA ALA A 149 0.08 -10.77 -2.40
C ALA A 149 0.60 -10.89 -0.97
N LEU A 150 1.48 -9.97 -0.58
CA LEU A 150 2.05 -9.89 0.75
C LEU A 150 1.65 -8.56 1.39
N THR A 151 1.16 -8.63 2.62
CA THR A 151 0.90 -7.45 3.45
C THR A 151 1.80 -7.45 4.67
N SER A 152 2.25 -6.28 5.09
CA SER A 152 3.07 -6.15 6.29
C SER A 152 2.38 -6.72 7.53
N ALA A 153 1.07 -6.58 7.64
CA ALA A 153 0.29 -7.12 8.76
C ALA A 153 0.38 -8.65 8.87
N LEU A 154 0.22 -9.37 7.76
CA LEU A 154 0.27 -10.84 7.74
C LEU A 154 1.70 -11.37 7.80
N GLU A 155 2.65 -10.62 7.25
CA GLU A 155 4.05 -11.03 7.23
C GLU A 155 4.80 -10.69 8.54
N GLY A 156 4.28 -9.79 9.38
CA GLY A 156 4.99 -9.31 10.56
C GLY A 156 6.28 -8.57 10.23
N VAL A 157 6.39 -8.03 9.02
CA VAL A 157 7.51 -7.23 8.53
C VAL A 157 7.02 -6.26 7.45
N GLU A 158 7.52 -5.03 7.45
CA GLU A 158 7.10 -4.00 6.52
C GLU A 158 8.27 -3.44 5.69
N LYS A 159 7.96 -2.82 4.55
CA LYS A 159 8.90 -1.98 3.80
C LYS A 159 9.32 -0.79 4.68
N PRO A 160 10.59 -0.38 4.68
CA PRO A 160 11.66 -0.73 3.75
C PRO A 160 12.47 -1.99 4.12
N SER A 161 12.03 -2.83 5.07
CA SER A 161 12.77 -4.06 5.36
C SER A 161 12.91 -4.91 4.09
N PRO A 162 14.15 -5.30 3.71
CA PRO A 162 14.35 -6.17 2.54
C PRO A 162 13.71 -7.54 2.68
N GLU A 163 13.36 -7.93 3.91
CA GLU A 163 12.82 -9.26 4.18
C GLU A 163 11.44 -9.47 3.53
N ILE A 164 10.57 -8.45 3.46
CA ILE A 164 9.27 -8.60 2.82
C ILE A 164 9.40 -8.87 1.32
N PHE A 165 10.36 -8.21 0.65
CA PHE A 165 10.68 -8.46 -0.76
C PHE A 165 11.26 -9.85 -0.98
N ARG A 166 12.19 -10.29 -0.12
CA ARG A 166 12.74 -11.65 -0.18
C ARG A 166 11.67 -12.72 0.02
N ARG A 167 10.67 -12.48 0.86
CA ARG A 167 9.53 -13.41 1.00
C ARG A 167 8.68 -13.47 -0.26
N ALA A 168 8.41 -12.34 -0.90
CA ALA A 168 7.71 -12.32 -2.19
C ALA A 168 8.48 -13.12 -3.25
N LEU A 169 9.78 -12.88 -3.37
CA LEU A 169 10.65 -13.59 -4.31
C LEU A 169 10.69 -15.10 -4.05
N ARG A 170 10.78 -15.52 -2.78
CA ARG A 170 10.72 -16.96 -2.44
C ARG A 170 9.39 -17.59 -2.84
N ARG A 171 8.25 -16.89 -2.68
CA ARG A 171 6.95 -17.41 -3.11
C ARG A 171 6.82 -17.51 -4.63
N LEU A 172 7.46 -16.60 -5.32
CA LEU A 172 7.49 -16.59 -6.78
C LEU A 172 8.54 -17.54 -7.36
N ASP A 173 9.49 -18.03 -6.56
CA ASP A 173 10.66 -18.77 -7.01
C ASP A 173 11.42 -17.99 -8.10
N VAL A 174 11.82 -16.75 -7.75
CA VAL A 174 12.56 -15.83 -8.64
C VAL A 174 13.73 -15.22 -7.87
N PRO A 175 14.93 -15.18 -8.44
CA PRO A 175 16.07 -14.53 -7.81
C PRO A 175 15.93 -13.00 -7.89
N PRO A 176 16.47 -12.25 -6.90
CA PRO A 176 16.27 -10.79 -6.81
C PRO A 176 16.69 -10.01 -8.06
N GLU A 177 17.79 -10.39 -8.69
CA GLU A 177 18.34 -9.75 -9.88
C GLU A 177 17.50 -9.92 -11.15
N ARG A 178 16.44 -10.75 -11.08
CA ARG A 178 15.46 -10.94 -12.16
C ARG A 178 14.08 -10.39 -11.81
N ALA A 179 14.01 -9.56 -10.79
CA ALA A 179 12.77 -8.92 -10.36
C ALA A 179 12.87 -7.40 -10.44
N LEU A 180 11.76 -6.77 -10.74
CA LEU A 180 11.58 -5.32 -10.72
C LEU A 180 10.49 -4.97 -9.72
N HIS A 181 10.69 -3.91 -8.92
CA HIS A 181 9.66 -3.37 -8.05
C HIS A 181 9.22 -1.98 -8.50
N LEU A 182 7.91 -1.72 -8.49
CA LEU A 182 7.31 -0.42 -8.72
C LEU A 182 6.54 0.05 -7.48
N GLY A 183 6.83 1.26 -7.00
CA GLY A 183 6.12 1.87 -5.88
C GLY A 183 6.30 3.38 -5.80
N ASP A 184 5.42 4.05 -5.01
CA ASP A 184 5.33 5.51 -4.92
C ASP A 184 6.07 6.11 -3.70
N ARG A 185 6.65 5.28 -2.83
CA ARG A 185 7.37 5.72 -1.63
C ARG A 185 8.86 5.44 -1.76
N TRP A 186 9.66 6.52 -1.91
CA TRP A 186 11.10 6.37 -2.11
C TRP A 186 11.76 5.46 -1.07
N ASP A 187 11.58 5.78 0.21
CA ASP A 187 12.20 5.05 1.30
C ASP A 187 11.71 3.59 1.38
N ASN A 188 10.39 3.39 1.26
CA ASN A 188 9.78 2.08 1.40
C ASN A 188 10.02 1.19 0.18
N ASP A 189 9.79 1.74 -1.02
CA ASP A 189 9.74 0.95 -2.24
C ASP A 189 11.09 0.89 -2.94
N VAL A 190 11.75 2.05 -3.14
CA VAL A 190 13.00 2.09 -3.88
C VAL A 190 14.16 1.58 -3.02
N GLU A 191 14.35 2.18 -1.84
CA GLU A 191 15.46 1.77 -0.95
C GLU A 191 15.25 0.36 -0.40
N GLY A 192 14.01 0.01 -0.03
CA GLY A 192 13.67 -1.32 0.45
C GLY A 192 13.90 -2.43 -0.59
N ALA A 193 13.47 -2.22 -1.84
CA ALA A 193 13.69 -3.17 -2.94
C ALA A 193 15.19 -3.31 -3.25
N ARG A 194 15.92 -2.21 -3.35
CA ARG A 194 17.37 -2.22 -3.59
C ARG A 194 18.14 -2.95 -2.48
N ALA A 195 17.76 -2.77 -1.22
CA ALA A 195 18.33 -3.50 -0.10
C ALA A 195 18.06 -5.02 -0.16
N ALA A 196 17.05 -5.44 -0.91
CA ALA A 196 16.79 -6.85 -1.20
C ALA A 196 17.52 -7.37 -2.44
N GLY A 197 18.19 -6.51 -3.21
CA GLY A 197 18.83 -6.85 -4.48
C GLY A 197 17.87 -6.78 -5.68
N VAL A 198 16.70 -6.18 -5.51
CA VAL A 198 15.68 -6.00 -6.54
C VAL A 198 15.87 -4.65 -7.22
N GLU A 199 15.79 -4.59 -8.54
CA GLU A 199 15.72 -3.31 -9.24
C GLU A 199 14.39 -2.61 -8.93
N ALA A 200 14.43 -1.27 -8.91
CA ALA A 200 13.27 -0.46 -8.58
C ALA A 200 12.99 0.60 -9.63
N VAL A 201 11.71 0.87 -9.83
CA VAL A 201 11.19 2.04 -10.56
C VAL A 201 10.35 2.86 -9.59
N PHE A 202 10.60 4.15 -9.55
CA PHE A 202 9.85 5.06 -8.71
C PHE A 202 8.62 5.58 -9.46
N TYR A 203 7.44 5.39 -8.87
CA TYR A 203 6.19 5.93 -9.41
C TYR A 203 5.89 7.29 -8.80
N ALA A 204 5.84 8.32 -9.62
CA ALA A 204 5.58 9.70 -9.21
C ALA A 204 4.39 10.28 -9.99
N PRO A 205 3.13 9.99 -9.57
CA PRO A 205 1.92 10.37 -10.33
C PRO A 205 1.68 11.88 -10.40
N ASP A 206 2.32 12.68 -9.55
CA ASP A 206 2.11 14.12 -9.46
C ASP A 206 2.87 14.92 -10.53
N GLY A 207 3.34 14.24 -11.59
CA GLY A 207 3.87 14.89 -12.77
C GLY A 207 5.29 15.42 -12.63
N THR A 208 6.15 14.73 -11.89
CA THR A 208 7.57 15.08 -11.90
C THR A 208 8.13 14.96 -13.31
N MET A 209 8.83 15.99 -13.78
CA MET A 209 9.51 16.00 -15.08
C MET A 209 10.83 15.23 -15.06
N VAL A 210 11.23 14.70 -13.90
CA VAL A 210 12.48 13.97 -13.71
C VAL A 210 12.29 12.52 -14.14
N LYS A 211 13.05 12.07 -15.15
CA LYS A 211 13.00 10.69 -15.65
C LYS A 211 13.85 9.73 -14.82
N GLU A 212 14.75 10.23 -13.98
CA GLU A 212 15.65 9.45 -13.15
C GLU A 212 15.95 10.20 -11.85
N ARG A 213 15.98 9.47 -10.74
CA ARG A 213 16.43 9.95 -9.45
C ARG A 213 17.41 8.94 -8.85
N GLU A 214 18.63 9.36 -8.56
CA GLU A 214 19.67 8.53 -7.93
C GLU A 214 19.88 7.17 -8.64
N GLY A 215 19.92 7.18 -9.99
CA GLY A 215 20.05 5.98 -10.80
C GLY A 215 18.80 5.09 -10.83
N THR A 216 17.65 5.58 -10.35
CA THR A 216 16.34 4.90 -10.43
C THR A 216 15.49 5.54 -11.50
N PRO A 217 14.96 4.80 -12.47
CA PRO A 217 13.96 5.31 -13.39
C PRO A 217 12.73 5.83 -12.65
N VAL A 218 12.19 6.96 -13.12
CA VAL A 218 10.98 7.58 -12.58
C VAL A 218 9.91 7.56 -13.67
N VAL A 219 8.75 7.04 -13.33
CA VAL A 219 7.58 7.03 -14.21
C VAL A 219 6.43 7.83 -13.59
N SER A 220 5.70 8.57 -14.40
CA SER A 220 4.54 9.34 -13.95
C SER A 220 3.21 8.67 -14.31
N MET A 221 3.23 7.76 -15.27
CA MET A 221 2.09 6.89 -15.60
C MET A 221 2.51 5.43 -15.47
N LEU A 222 1.58 4.59 -15.05
CA LEU A 222 1.85 3.14 -14.94
C LEU A 222 2.13 2.50 -16.31
N THR A 223 1.59 3.10 -17.38
CA THR A 223 1.86 2.69 -18.76
C THR A 223 3.28 2.95 -19.21
N ASP A 224 3.98 3.93 -18.61
CA ASP A 224 5.38 4.23 -18.95
C ASP A 224 6.30 3.06 -18.57
N LEU A 225 5.91 2.29 -17.53
CA LEU A 225 6.63 1.08 -17.15
C LEU A 225 6.63 0.03 -18.28
N LEU A 226 5.56 -0.03 -19.08
CA LEU A 226 5.47 -0.98 -20.19
C LEU A 226 6.56 -0.77 -21.24
N GLU A 227 6.93 0.50 -21.47
CA GLU A 227 8.03 0.83 -22.38
C GLU A 227 9.38 0.36 -21.82
N LEU A 228 9.57 0.48 -20.50
CA LEU A 228 10.77 -0.01 -19.82
C LEU A 228 10.85 -1.55 -19.82
N LEU A 229 9.70 -2.23 -19.72
CA LEU A 229 9.64 -3.69 -19.78
C LEU A 229 9.89 -4.24 -21.20
N ALA A 230 9.52 -3.48 -22.24
CA ALA A 230 9.68 -3.86 -23.63
C ALA A 230 11.11 -3.69 -24.16
N ASP A 231 11.91 -2.81 -23.55
CA ASP A 231 13.30 -2.52 -23.94
C ASP A 231 14.27 -2.98 -22.83
N PRO A 232 14.62 -4.28 -22.78
CA PRO A 232 15.57 -4.79 -21.81
C PRO A 232 16.98 -4.26 -22.16
N ARG A 233 17.44 -3.25 -21.39
CA ARG A 233 18.82 -2.70 -21.47
C ARG A 233 19.86 -3.76 -21.09
#